data_46b0fca279c86391054b861f68fae893
#
_entry.id   46b0fca279c86391054b861f68fae893
#
_cell.length_a   1.000
_cell.length_b   1.000
_cell.length_c   1.000
_cell.angle_alpha   90.00
_cell.angle_beta   90.00
_cell.angle_gamma   90.00
#
_symmetry.space_group_name_H-M   'P 1'
#
loop_
_entity.id
_entity.type
_entity.pdbx_description
1 polymer ?
#
loop_
_entity_poly.entity_id
_entity_poly.type
_entity_poly.pdbx_seq_one_letter_code
_entity_poly.pdbx_strand_id
1 'polypeptide(L)'
;MQNNNKRKGYPFIRSGDVNKSAGAKSINASYRPFHAAIETGRTRLLITATILGITFIAVGAKVINLATLHNDQKVAKNHAIPQANNIARANIIDRNGNVVATNLTMASLFADPRNILEPDKVATLLTKTLPGIDRGKITALLTRKRKFVWIKRHLTPRQQQAVNQLGIPGLNFRREHKRFYPHGALMAHSLGYVDIDNQGIAGIEKHFDGRLDSDREPLKLSLDLRVQHKLRVALAESMSHHRASGAAGIVMDVTNGQVIAMVSVPDFDPNNPSKTPPGRRFNKASQGVYELGSTFKILTAAIALDVGIVTLRNGYDATRPIKISGFTINDHYGKRRWLSVPEIFIYSSNIGAGHMALDTGVKTQKSYLDKLGLLHRAAIELPEVGTPIVPGNWGRIETVTIAFGHGISVSPLQLTAAIAASINGGVFHEPTIVKNNDHEKGKRVFTAATSEKMRRLLRLSVLEGTGKAAAAQGYLVGGKTGSAEKRGSDGYDKDLLISSFVGVFPMTRPRYVVFAMLDEPVGTAETKFYATGGWVAAPIVGKVIKQIAPILNVVPIDENTPSIRKALTIRSYKPTPEARTLASFRAH
;
A
#
# COMPACT_ATOMS: atom_id res chain seq x y z
N MET A 1 57.37 2.68 -18.67
CA MET A 1 57.78 2.06 -19.95
C MET A 1 56.96 2.76 -21.02
N GLN A 2 57.52 3.79 -21.65
CA GLN A 2 58.25 3.75 -22.93
C GLN A 2 57.33 3.18 -24.01
N ASN A 3 57.13 3.74 -25.12
CA ASN A 3 57.80 4.76 -25.96
C ASN A 3 57.01 4.82 -27.28
N ASN A 4 56.95 5.88 -27.85
CA ASN A 4 57.57 6.53 -29.04
C ASN A 4 56.64 6.60 -30.26
N ASN A 5 56.33 7.79 -30.70
CA ASN A 5 57.06 8.62 -31.68
C ASN A 5 56.88 8.21 -33.16
N LYS A 6 56.36 9.10 -33.98
CA LYS A 6 57.13 9.75 -35.04
C LYS A 6 56.34 10.77 -35.91
N ARG A 7 56.90 11.94 -35.94
CA ARG A 7 56.71 13.06 -36.88
C ARG A 7 57.23 12.72 -38.29
N LYS A 8 56.70 13.43 -39.29
CA LYS A 8 57.43 13.91 -40.52
C LYS A 8 56.56 15.04 -41.09
N GLY A 9 56.97 16.24 -41.31
CA GLY A 9 58.29 16.78 -41.74
C GLY A 9 58.15 17.45 -43.11
N TYR A 10 58.26 18.70 -43.13
CA TYR A 10 58.32 19.71 -44.25
C TYR A 10 59.15 19.33 -45.42
N PRO A 11 59.15 20.16 -46.54
CA PRO A 11 60.08 21.29 -46.55
C PRO A 11 59.63 22.60 -47.23
N PHE A 12 60.19 23.67 -46.72
CA PHE A 12 60.50 24.99 -47.30
C PHE A 12 61.30 24.91 -48.57
N ILE A 13 61.10 25.87 -49.49
CA ILE A 13 62.14 26.35 -50.41
C ILE A 13 62.11 27.88 -50.46
N ARG A 14 63.31 28.41 -50.36
CA ARG A 14 63.73 29.82 -50.26
C ARG A 14 64.05 30.43 -51.60
N SER A 15 63.80 31.73 -51.65
CA SER A 15 64.30 32.78 -52.57
C SER A 15 65.60 32.57 -53.33
N GLY A 16 65.70 33.18 -54.44
CA GLY A 16 66.96 33.51 -55.17
C GLY A 16 66.73 34.54 -56.25
N ASP A 17 67.39 35.67 -56.05
CA ASP A 17 67.54 36.81 -56.97
C ASP A 17 68.13 36.44 -58.32
N VAL A 18 67.89 37.25 -59.31
CA VAL A 18 68.91 37.98 -60.10
C VAL A 18 68.30 38.71 -61.31
N ASN A 19 68.42 40.00 -61.31
CA ASN A 19 68.79 41.08 -62.24
C ASN A 19 68.79 40.91 -63.76
N LYS A 20 68.34 42.00 -64.35
CA LYS A 20 68.82 42.88 -65.41
C LYS A 20 68.27 42.75 -66.84
N SER A 21 67.70 43.80 -67.19
CA SER A 21 68.02 44.82 -68.28
C SER A 21 67.21 44.75 -69.56
N ALA A 22 66.77 45.92 -69.86
CA ALA A 22 66.68 46.61 -71.18
C ALA A 22 65.50 46.31 -72.10
N GLY A 23 64.81 47.40 -72.45
CA GLY A 23 64.15 47.54 -73.72
C GLY A 23 62.74 48.19 -73.64
N ALA A 24 62.78 49.54 -73.76
CA ALA A 24 61.58 50.33 -73.96
C ALA A 24 60.86 49.99 -75.26
N LYS A 25 59.56 49.89 -75.24
CA LYS A 25 58.65 50.50 -76.23
C LYS A 25 57.22 50.55 -75.69
N SER A 26 56.70 51.77 -75.72
CA SER A 26 55.34 52.14 -75.43
C SER A 26 54.31 51.40 -76.29
N ILE A 27 53.26 50.84 -75.64
CA ILE A 27 51.96 50.73 -76.27
C ILE A 27 50.95 51.07 -75.15
N ASN A 28 50.55 52.33 -75.16
CA ASN A 28 49.32 52.76 -74.52
C ASN A 28 48.16 52.29 -75.39
N ALA A 29 47.28 51.42 -74.86
CA ALA A 29 45.82 51.36 -75.10
C ALA A 29 45.29 49.99 -74.71
N SER A 30 44.58 49.92 -73.67
CA SER A 30 43.37 49.10 -73.37
C SER A 30 43.25 48.58 -71.92
N TYR A 31 43.44 49.45 -70.94
CA TYR A 31 43.21 49.07 -69.54
C TYR A 31 41.99 49.76 -68.88
N ARG A 32 41.19 50.50 -69.69
CA ARG A 32 40.00 51.20 -69.09
C ARG A 32 38.71 50.39 -68.95
N PRO A 33 38.40 49.31 -69.67
CA PRO A 33 37.11 48.60 -69.42
C PRO A 33 37.12 47.63 -68.24
N PHE A 34 38.31 47.16 -67.80
CA PHE A 34 38.36 46.14 -66.69
C PHE A 34 38.19 46.78 -65.33
N HIS A 35 38.70 47.96 -65.06
CA HIS A 35 38.49 48.67 -63.81
C HIS A 35 37.03 49.15 -63.64
N ALA A 36 36.39 49.58 -64.73
CA ALA A 36 34.96 49.98 -64.65
C ALA A 36 34.05 48.79 -64.41
N ALA A 37 34.36 47.60 -64.94
CA ALA A 37 33.59 46.38 -64.67
C ALA A 37 33.74 45.88 -63.18
N ILE A 38 34.95 46.00 -62.62
CA ILE A 38 35.23 45.64 -61.22
C ILE A 38 34.53 46.64 -60.24
N GLU A 39 34.58 47.96 -60.54
CA GLU A 39 33.86 48.96 -59.73
C GLU A 39 32.35 48.79 -59.81
N THR A 40 31.80 48.47 -60.97
CA THR A 40 30.35 48.17 -61.12
C THR A 40 29.97 46.89 -60.42
N GLY A 41 30.80 45.85 -60.42
CA GLY A 41 30.64 44.61 -59.70
C GLY A 41 30.67 44.84 -58.15
N ARG A 42 31.62 45.63 -57.68
CA ARG A 42 31.80 45.99 -56.29
C ARG A 42 30.61 46.83 -55.74
N THR A 43 30.12 47.76 -56.56
CA THR A 43 28.95 48.60 -56.24
C THR A 43 27.68 47.74 -56.18
N ARG A 44 27.47 46.80 -57.10
CA ARG A 44 26.37 45.86 -57.10
C ARG A 44 26.43 44.90 -55.88
N LEU A 45 27.62 44.43 -55.51
CA LEU A 45 27.81 43.59 -54.32
C LEU A 45 27.51 44.36 -53.03
N LEU A 46 27.95 45.62 -52.96
CA LEU A 46 27.64 46.47 -51.81
C LEU A 46 26.11 46.76 -51.68
N ILE A 47 25.46 47.05 -52.82
CA ILE A 47 24.00 47.26 -52.82
C ILE A 47 23.26 45.99 -52.40
N THR A 48 23.63 44.82 -52.94
CA THR A 48 23.01 43.54 -52.51
C THR A 48 23.28 43.21 -51.06
N ALA A 49 24.49 43.40 -50.53
CA ALA A 49 24.85 43.21 -49.14
C ALA A 49 24.07 44.18 -48.23
N THR A 50 23.88 45.42 -48.65
CA THR A 50 23.10 46.42 -47.90
C THR A 50 21.61 46.04 -47.86
N ILE A 51 21.04 45.60 -48.99
CA ILE A 51 19.63 45.15 -49.03
C ILE A 51 19.45 43.91 -48.17
N LEU A 52 20.38 42.94 -48.23
CA LEU A 52 20.36 41.74 -47.40
C LEU A 52 20.47 42.10 -45.92
N GLY A 53 21.35 43.04 -45.55
CA GLY A 53 21.53 43.54 -44.18
C GLY A 53 20.26 44.20 -43.65
N ILE A 54 19.63 45.05 -44.45
CA ILE A 54 18.35 45.69 -44.06
C ILE A 54 17.24 44.65 -43.89
N THR A 55 17.20 43.65 -44.79
CA THR A 55 16.21 42.56 -44.66
C THR A 55 16.43 41.73 -43.41
N PHE A 56 17.66 41.39 -43.05
CA PHE A 56 17.97 40.71 -41.81
C PHE A 56 17.66 41.54 -40.58
N ILE A 57 17.91 42.83 -40.61
CA ILE A 57 17.54 43.75 -39.51
C ILE A 57 16.03 43.83 -39.39
N ALA A 58 15.31 43.93 -40.48
CA ALA A 58 13.84 43.96 -40.47
C ALA A 58 13.22 42.65 -39.95
N VAL A 59 13.77 41.50 -40.33
CA VAL A 59 13.37 40.18 -39.82
C VAL A 59 13.72 40.04 -38.33
N GLY A 60 14.91 40.46 -37.95
CA GLY A 60 15.35 40.48 -36.56
C GLY A 60 14.46 41.37 -35.68
N ALA A 61 14.15 42.56 -36.12
CA ALA A 61 13.23 43.48 -35.45
C ALA A 61 11.81 42.89 -35.34
N LYS A 62 11.36 42.18 -36.39
CA LYS A 62 10.06 41.47 -36.38
C LYS A 62 10.04 40.30 -35.42
N VAL A 63 11.12 39.54 -35.34
CA VAL A 63 11.27 38.43 -34.35
C VAL A 63 11.33 38.97 -32.93
N ILE A 64 12.07 40.05 -32.68
CA ILE A 64 12.13 40.70 -31.36
C ILE A 64 10.74 41.27 -30.99
N ASN A 65 10.07 41.92 -31.92
CA ASN A 65 8.72 42.45 -31.73
C ASN A 65 7.70 41.32 -31.44
N LEU A 66 7.80 40.19 -32.15
CA LEU A 66 6.97 39.00 -31.84
C LEU A 66 7.31 38.37 -30.48
N ALA A 67 8.57 38.36 -30.08
CA ALA A 67 9.02 37.86 -28.80
C ALA A 67 8.60 38.77 -27.63
N THR A 68 8.61 40.08 -27.80
CA THR A 68 8.18 41.05 -26.78
C THR A 68 6.66 41.22 -26.72
N LEU A 69 5.96 41.12 -27.85
CA LEU A 69 4.49 41.14 -27.87
C LEU A 69 3.86 39.87 -27.29
N HIS A 70 4.63 38.79 -27.10
CA HIS A 70 4.14 37.60 -26.38
C HIS A 70 4.00 37.81 -24.86
N ASN A 71 4.51 38.91 -24.31
CA ASN A 71 4.36 39.24 -22.89
C ASN A 71 3.13 40.11 -22.57
N ASP A 72 2.47 40.69 -23.57
CA ASP A 72 1.23 41.44 -23.42
C ASP A 72 0.11 40.84 -24.27
N GLN A 73 -0.15 39.52 -24.11
CA GLN A 73 -1.45 39.00 -24.47
C GLN A 73 -2.48 39.54 -23.47
N LYS A 74 -2.98 40.76 -23.71
CA LYS A 74 -4.40 40.99 -23.61
C LYS A 74 -5.11 40.12 -24.63
N VAL A 75 -5.02 38.77 -24.38
CA VAL A 75 -5.93 37.81 -24.94
C VAL A 75 -7.33 38.35 -24.60
N ALA A 76 -8.05 38.66 -25.62
CA ALA A 76 -9.43 39.09 -25.55
C ALA A 76 -10.13 38.41 -24.37
N LYS A 77 -10.63 39.21 -23.42
CA LYS A 77 -11.58 38.80 -22.39
C LYS A 77 -12.89 38.41 -23.08
N ASN A 78 -12.87 37.36 -23.88
CA ASN A 78 -14.03 36.75 -24.44
C ASN A 78 -13.96 35.26 -24.14
N HIS A 79 -14.69 34.91 -23.06
CA HIS A 79 -14.97 33.54 -22.64
C HIS A 79 -13.78 32.72 -22.13
N ALA A 80 -13.12 33.18 -21.08
CA ALA A 80 -12.44 32.29 -20.19
C ALA A 80 -13.46 31.29 -19.63
N ILE A 81 -13.56 30.11 -20.25
CA ILE A 81 -13.93 28.89 -19.52
C ILE A 81 -13.00 28.90 -18.31
N PRO A 82 -13.51 28.80 -17.07
CA PRO A 82 -12.62 28.79 -15.90
C PRO A 82 -11.50 27.78 -16.19
N GLN A 83 -10.28 28.25 -16.37
CA GLN A 83 -9.13 27.39 -16.21
C GLN A 83 -9.17 27.01 -14.73
N ALA A 84 -9.85 25.93 -14.41
CA ALA A 84 -9.56 25.21 -13.19
C ALA A 84 -8.04 25.10 -13.17
N ASN A 85 -7.41 25.61 -12.13
CA ASN A 85 -5.98 25.51 -11.91
C ASN A 85 -5.61 24.05 -12.17
N ASN A 86 -5.00 23.78 -13.31
CA ASN A 86 -4.71 22.42 -13.77
C ASN A 86 -3.41 21.97 -13.09
N ILE A 87 -3.35 22.16 -11.75
CA ILE A 87 -2.26 21.68 -10.93
C ILE A 87 -2.43 20.18 -10.87
N ALA A 88 -1.40 19.46 -11.30
CA ALA A 88 -1.41 18.01 -11.18
C ALA A 88 -1.41 17.61 -9.70
N ARG A 89 -2.33 16.74 -9.32
CA ARG A 89 -2.44 16.16 -7.97
C ARG A 89 -1.11 15.56 -7.54
N ALA A 90 -0.68 15.75 -6.27
CA ALA A 90 0.59 15.25 -5.77
C ALA A 90 0.77 13.74 -6.00
N ASN A 91 1.99 13.30 -6.26
CA ASN A 91 2.30 11.90 -6.35
C ASN A 91 2.18 11.22 -4.98
N ILE A 92 1.83 9.95 -4.98
CA ILE A 92 1.94 9.10 -3.79
C ILE A 92 3.11 8.14 -4.02
N ILE A 93 3.99 8.03 -3.03
CA ILE A 93 5.18 7.16 -3.08
C ILE A 93 5.21 6.21 -1.88
N ASP A 94 5.82 5.03 -2.08
CA ASP A 94 6.05 4.08 -0.99
C ASP A 94 7.17 4.58 -0.05
N ARG A 95 7.48 3.81 1.00
CA ARG A 95 8.53 4.15 1.96
C ARG A 95 9.93 4.29 1.36
N ASN A 96 10.17 3.70 0.19
CA ASN A 96 11.46 3.68 -0.51
C ASN A 96 11.53 4.71 -1.63
N GLY A 97 10.45 5.47 -1.90
CA GLY A 97 10.37 6.47 -2.97
C GLY A 97 9.80 5.94 -4.29
N ASN A 98 9.33 4.68 -4.34
CA ASN A 98 8.68 4.16 -5.55
C ASN A 98 7.30 4.81 -5.74
N VAL A 99 7.01 5.26 -6.96
CA VAL A 99 5.73 5.91 -7.29
C VAL A 99 4.62 4.87 -7.32
N VAL A 100 3.60 5.06 -6.48
CA VAL A 100 2.42 4.18 -6.39
C VAL A 100 1.14 4.82 -6.91
N ALA A 101 1.10 6.16 -7.01
CA ALA A 101 0.07 6.90 -7.75
C ALA A 101 0.68 8.16 -8.35
N THR A 102 0.35 8.44 -9.62
CA THR A 102 0.85 9.60 -10.38
C THR A 102 -0.23 10.13 -11.31
N ASN A 103 0.09 11.14 -12.10
CA ASN A 103 -0.83 11.73 -13.06
C ASN A 103 -0.28 11.61 -14.48
N LEU A 104 -1.12 11.22 -15.42
CA LEU A 104 -0.82 11.22 -16.84
C LEU A 104 -1.55 12.41 -17.50
N THR A 105 -0.82 13.22 -18.23
CA THR A 105 -1.43 14.27 -19.07
C THR A 105 -2.05 13.62 -20.30
N MET A 106 -3.37 13.75 -20.45
CA MET A 106 -4.15 13.18 -21.54
C MET A 106 -4.99 14.24 -22.23
N ALA A 107 -5.32 14.00 -23.49
CA ALA A 107 -6.27 14.84 -24.21
C ALA A 107 -7.71 14.38 -23.94
N SER A 108 -8.62 15.33 -23.73
CA SER A 108 -10.06 15.09 -23.62
C SER A 108 -10.75 15.80 -24.76
N LEU A 109 -11.57 15.07 -25.52
CA LEU A 109 -12.34 15.58 -26.65
C LEU A 109 -13.60 16.28 -26.17
N PHE A 110 -13.76 17.52 -26.61
CA PHE A 110 -15.01 18.26 -26.48
C PHE A 110 -15.46 18.83 -27.81
N ALA A 111 -16.70 19.14 -27.91
CA ALA A 111 -17.28 19.82 -29.08
C ALA A 111 -17.91 21.18 -28.69
N ASP A 112 -17.83 22.13 -29.62
CA ASP A 112 -18.75 23.26 -29.66
C ASP A 112 -19.88 22.93 -30.66
N PRO A 113 -21.05 22.49 -30.19
CA PRO A 113 -22.14 22.08 -31.07
C PRO A 113 -22.60 23.12 -32.09
N ARG A 114 -22.38 24.41 -31.82
CA ARG A 114 -22.76 25.50 -32.74
C ARG A 114 -21.95 25.50 -34.04
N ASN A 115 -20.73 24.89 -33.98
CA ASN A 115 -19.81 24.81 -35.12
C ASN A 115 -19.90 23.44 -35.83
N ILE A 116 -20.84 22.55 -35.41
CA ILE A 116 -21.07 21.24 -36.02
C ILE A 116 -22.25 21.35 -36.99
N LEU A 117 -21.96 21.24 -38.28
CA LEU A 117 -22.97 21.36 -39.33
C LEU A 117 -23.85 20.12 -39.48
N GLU A 118 -23.25 18.91 -39.35
CA GLU A 118 -23.92 17.62 -39.57
C GLU A 118 -23.78 16.72 -38.34
N PRO A 119 -24.53 16.90 -37.24
CA PRO A 119 -24.36 16.16 -36.00
C PRO A 119 -24.39 14.63 -36.15
N ASP A 120 -25.30 14.10 -36.98
CA ASP A 120 -25.45 12.64 -37.19
C ASP A 120 -24.28 12.01 -37.92
N LYS A 121 -23.73 12.69 -38.93
CA LYS A 121 -22.56 12.27 -39.66
C LYS A 121 -21.32 12.29 -38.76
N VAL A 122 -21.16 13.37 -37.99
CA VAL A 122 -20.07 13.51 -37.02
C VAL A 122 -20.17 12.43 -35.95
N ALA A 123 -21.33 12.13 -35.40
CA ALA A 123 -21.56 11.07 -34.44
C ALA A 123 -21.20 9.71 -35.02
N THR A 124 -21.54 9.43 -36.28
CA THR A 124 -21.21 8.20 -36.99
C THR A 124 -19.69 8.05 -37.16
N LEU A 125 -18.99 9.12 -37.57
CA LEU A 125 -17.53 9.12 -37.73
C LEU A 125 -16.82 8.91 -36.39
N LEU A 126 -17.26 9.63 -35.33
CA LEU A 126 -16.72 9.48 -33.99
C LEU A 126 -16.91 8.07 -33.42
N THR A 127 -18.06 7.43 -33.66
CA THR A 127 -18.32 6.07 -33.19
C THR A 127 -17.41 5.03 -33.88
N LYS A 128 -17.11 5.23 -35.16
CA LYS A 128 -16.15 4.38 -35.89
C LYS A 128 -14.72 4.57 -35.39
N THR A 129 -14.34 5.80 -35.04
CA THR A 129 -12.97 6.17 -34.64
C THR A 129 -12.70 5.88 -33.18
N LEU A 130 -13.70 6.01 -32.30
CA LEU A 130 -13.58 5.86 -30.85
C LEU A 130 -14.46 4.71 -30.36
N PRO A 131 -13.93 3.49 -30.22
CA PRO A 131 -14.70 2.37 -29.70
C PRO A 131 -15.32 2.66 -28.33
N GLY A 132 -16.52 2.14 -28.10
CA GLY A 132 -17.21 2.20 -26.82
C GLY A 132 -17.97 3.50 -26.52
N ILE A 133 -18.17 4.37 -27.51
CA ILE A 133 -19.11 5.50 -27.41
C ILE A 133 -20.42 5.17 -28.11
N ASP A 134 -21.52 5.63 -27.53
CA ASP A 134 -22.86 5.42 -28.07
C ASP A 134 -23.22 6.53 -29.06
N ARG A 135 -23.62 6.16 -30.28
CA ARG A 135 -23.96 7.10 -31.34
C ARG A 135 -25.12 8.02 -30.95
N GLY A 136 -26.18 7.46 -30.38
CA GLY A 136 -27.38 8.24 -30.02
C GLY A 136 -27.07 9.31 -28.96
N LYS A 137 -26.24 8.94 -27.96
CA LYS A 137 -25.77 9.89 -26.95
C LYS A 137 -24.91 10.99 -27.55
N ILE A 138 -24.02 10.68 -28.50
CA ILE A 138 -23.19 11.70 -29.17
C ILE A 138 -24.05 12.62 -30.02
N THR A 139 -24.98 12.11 -30.86
CA THR A 139 -25.92 12.94 -31.61
C THR A 139 -26.68 13.88 -30.68
N ALA A 140 -27.24 13.35 -29.57
CA ALA A 140 -27.96 14.17 -28.60
C ALA A 140 -27.10 15.24 -27.91
N LEU A 141 -25.80 15.03 -27.76
CA LEU A 141 -24.86 16.03 -27.24
C LEU A 141 -24.54 17.09 -28.30
N LEU A 142 -24.33 16.70 -29.55
CA LEU A 142 -23.99 17.60 -30.66
C LEU A 142 -25.13 18.50 -31.14
N THR A 143 -26.40 18.13 -30.87
CA THR A 143 -27.57 18.94 -31.19
C THR A 143 -27.93 19.95 -30.09
N ARG A 144 -27.26 19.96 -28.94
CA ARG A 144 -27.52 20.89 -27.84
C ARG A 144 -27.08 22.32 -28.21
N LYS A 145 -27.88 23.32 -27.87
CA LYS A 145 -27.53 24.76 -27.98
C LYS A 145 -26.55 25.18 -26.87
N ARG A 146 -25.34 24.56 -26.83
CA ARG A 146 -24.29 24.87 -25.85
C ARG A 146 -22.96 25.14 -26.57
N LYS A 147 -22.07 25.91 -25.90
CA LYS A 147 -20.73 26.22 -26.43
C LYS A 147 -19.71 25.10 -26.15
N PHE A 148 -20.05 24.18 -25.24
CA PHE A 148 -19.14 23.15 -24.76
C PHE A 148 -19.90 21.89 -24.34
N VAL A 149 -19.52 20.77 -24.89
CA VAL A 149 -19.99 19.44 -24.47
C VAL A 149 -18.82 18.45 -24.50
N TRP A 150 -18.66 17.69 -23.44
CA TRP A 150 -17.68 16.59 -23.43
C TRP A 150 -18.17 15.46 -24.33
N ILE A 151 -17.29 14.99 -25.22
CA ILE A 151 -17.53 13.83 -26.08
C ILE A 151 -16.89 12.58 -25.46
N LYS A 152 -15.60 12.63 -25.20
CA LYS A 152 -14.87 11.57 -24.53
C LYS A 152 -13.64 12.14 -23.81
N ARG A 153 -13.51 11.83 -22.53
CA ARG A 153 -12.34 12.27 -21.74
C ARG A 153 -11.24 11.22 -21.78
N HIS A 154 -10.02 11.66 -21.52
CA HIS A 154 -8.83 10.84 -21.37
C HIS A 154 -8.54 9.94 -22.59
N LEU A 155 -8.41 10.54 -23.76
CA LEU A 155 -8.04 9.85 -25.00
C LEU A 155 -6.59 9.39 -24.95
N THR A 156 -6.34 8.20 -25.47
CA THR A 156 -4.98 7.79 -25.77
C THR A 156 -4.40 8.63 -26.92
N PRO A 157 -3.04 8.74 -27.05
CA PRO A 157 -2.42 9.48 -28.16
C PRO A 157 -2.90 9.00 -29.53
N ARG A 158 -3.09 7.68 -29.72
CA ARG A 158 -3.64 7.11 -30.96
C ARG A 158 -5.07 7.56 -31.22
N GLN A 159 -5.92 7.58 -30.18
CA GLN A 159 -7.30 8.05 -30.31
C GLN A 159 -7.36 9.55 -30.61
N GLN A 160 -6.52 10.34 -29.97
CA GLN A 160 -6.41 11.78 -30.23
C GLN A 160 -6.02 12.04 -31.69
N GLN A 161 -4.99 11.36 -32.18
CA GLN A 161 -4.54 11.46 -33.56
C GLN A 161 -5.63 11.06 -34.56
N ALA A 162 -6.31 9.93 -34.32
CA ALA A 162 -7.37 9.45 -35.19
C ALA A 162 -8.55 10.43 -35.26
N VAL A 163 -8.95 11.07 -34.16
CA VAL A 163 -9.98 12.12 -34.16
C VAL A 163 -9.48 13.38 -34.87
N ASN A 164 -8.21 13.77 -34.65
CA ASN A 164 -7.66 14.96 -35.28
C ASN A 164 -7.61 14.83 -36.82
N GLN A 165 -7.35 13.62 -37.33
CA GLN A 165 -7.36 13.31 -38.76
C GLN A 165 -8.75 13.45 -39.42
N LEU A 166 -9.83 13.43 -38.65
CA LEU A 166 -11.18 13.66 -39.20
C LEU A 166 -11.38 15.11 -39.65
N GLY A 167 -10.58 16.06 -39.17
CA GLY A 167 -10.62 17.47 -39.58
C GLY A 167 -11.97 18.15 -39.37
N ILE A 168 -12.75 17.71 -38.39
CA ILE A 168 -14.14 18.21 -38.19
C ILE A 168 -14.12 19.54 -37.42
N PRO A 169 -14.62 20.64 -38.01
CA PRO A 169 -14.78 21.91 -37.30
C PRO A 169 -15.65 21.73 -36.06
N GLY A 170 -15.34 22.46 -34.97
CA GLY A 170 -16.09 22.39 -33.72
C GLY A 170 -15.64 21.24 -32.76
N LEU A 171 -14.80 20.29 -33.19
CA LEU A 171 -14.17 19.35 -32.30
C LEU A 171 -12.83 19.91 -31.83
N ASN A 172 -12.59 19.87 -30.51
CA ASN A 172 -11.39 20.42 -29.89
C ASN A 172 -10.89 19.53 -28.77
N PHE A 173 -9.61 19.68 -28.42
CA PHE A 173 -9.00 18.93 -27.33
C PHE A 173 -8.64 19.86 -26.16
N ARG A 174 -8.92 19.39 -24.94
CA ARG A 174 -8.45 20.00 -23.71
C ARG A 174 -7.47 19.05 -23.02
N ARG A 175 -6.36 19.56 -22.54
CA ARG A 175 -5.43 18.78 -21.71
C ARG A 175 -6.01 18.63 -20.31
N GLU A 176 -6.04 17.39 -19.82
CA GLU A 176 -6.47 17.06 -18.47
C GLU A 176 -5.47 16.09 -17.84
N HIS A 177 -5.45 16.04 -16.52
CA HIS A 177 -4.67 15.06 -15.77
C HIS A 177 -5.58 13.88 -15.42
N LYS A 178 -5.11 12.68 -15.72
CA LYS A 178 -5.74 11.42 -15.30
C LYS A 178 -4.88 10.79 -14.23
N ARG A 179 -5.45 10.51 -13.06
CA ARG A 179 -4.79 9.73 -12.02
C ARG A 179 -4.49 8.33 -12.52
N PHE A 180 -3.29 7.84 -12.23
CA PHE A 180 -2.80 6.55 -12.69
C PHE A 180 -2.08 5.81 -11.57
N TYR A 181 -2.36 4.52 -11.44
CA TYR A 181 -1.82 3.62 -10.44
C TYR A 181 -0.94 2.57 -11.14
N PRO A 182 0.40 2.77 -11.20
CA PRO A 182 1.30 1.94 -12.02
C PRO A 182 1.30 0.46 -11.63
N HIS A 183 1.03 0.16 -10.37
CA HIS A 183 1.05 -1.20 -9.83
C HIS A 183 -0.34 -1.88 -9.80
N GLY A 184 -1.34 -1.29 -10.45
CA GLY A 184 -2.68 -1.86 -10.57
C GLY A 184 -3.27 -2.24 -9.21
N ALA A 185 -3.74 -3.47 -9.10
CA ALA A 185 -4.45 -3.98 -7.92
C ALA A 185 -3.60 -4.09 -6.64
N LEU A 186 -2.26 -4.05 -6.73
CA LEU A 186 -1.37 -4.41 -5.63
C LEU A 186 -1.60 -3.62 -4.33
N MET A 187 -1.97 -2.36 -4.43
CA MET A 187 -2.21 -1.47 -3.29
C MET A 187 -3.61 -0.85 -3.28
N ALA A 188 -4.53 -1.40 -4.07
CA ALA A 188 -5.83 -0.79 -4.36
C ALA A 188 -6.65 -0.43 -3.09
N HIS A 189 -6.72 -1.33 -2.10
CA HIS A 189 -7.48 -1.09 -0.87
C HIS A 189 -6.86 -0.04 0.05
N SER A 190 -5.54 0.18 -0.04
CA SER A 190 -4.86 1.21 0.74
C SER A 190 -4.88 2.55 0.02
N LEU A 191 -4.54 2.57 -1.28
CA LEU A 191 -4.54 3.80 -2.07
C LEU A 191 -5.94 4.33 -2.31
N GLY A 192 -6.90 3.42 -2.54
CA GLY A 192 -8.21 3.81 -3.05
C GLY A 192 -8.15 4.21 -4.52
N TYR A 193 -9.04 5.12 -4.91
CA TYR A 193 -9.14 5.63 -6.27
C TYR A 193 -9.81 7.00 -6.29
N VAL A 194 -9.69 7.67 -7.42
CA VAL A 194 -10.35 8.96 -7.68
C VAL A 194 -11.47 8.81 -8.71
N ASP A 195 -12.35 9.79 -8.77
CA ASP A 195 -13.34 9.91 -9.84
C ASP A 195 -12.72 10.49 -11.14
N ILE A 196 -13.60 10.76 -12.12
CA ILE A 196 -13.18 11.32 -13.41
C ILE A 196 -12.63 12.75 -13.29
N ASP A 197 -12.99 13.48 -12.23
CA ASP A 197 -12.55 14.84 -11.95
C ASP A 197 -11.35 14.89 -10.98
N ASN A 198 -10.73 13.73 -10.72
CA ASN A 198 -9.61 13.51 -9.81
C ASN A 198 -9.92 13.75 -8.32
N GLN A 199 -11.20 13.73 -7.91
CA GLN A 199 -11.57 13.79 -6.51
C GLN A 199 -11.43 12.41 -5.86
N GLY A 200 -10.86 12.36 -4.66
CA GLY A 200 -10.66 11.11 -3.92
C GLY A 200 -11.97 10.48 -3.46
N ILE A 201 -12.22 9.23 -3.88
CA ILE A 201 -13.45 8.49 -3.56
C ILE A 201 -13.23 7.49 -2.43
N ALA A 202 -12.05 6.88 -2.34
CA ALA A 202 -11.72 5.86 -1.37
C ALA A 202 -10.24 5.91 -0.96
N GLY A 203 -9.89 5.25 0.15
CA GLY A 203 -8.52 5.05 0.62
C GLY A 203 -7.77 6.35 0.92
N ILE A 204 -6.46 6.28 0.78
CA ILE A 204 -5.54 7.43 0.95
C ILE A 204 -5.92 8.60 0.04
N GLU A 205 -6.36 8.32 -1.20
CA GLU A 205 -6.81 9.36 -2.13
C GLU A 205 -7.94 10.20 -1.54
N LYS A 206 -8.88 9.57 -0.82
CA LYS A 206 -10.00 10.27 -0.17
C LYS A 206 -9.58 10.94 1.14
N HIS A 207 -8.79 10.25 1.96
CA HIS A 207 -8.39 10.78 3.26
C HIS A 207 -7.55 12.07 3.11
N PHE A 208 -6.65 12.09 2.12
CA PHE A 208 -5.77 13.23 1.84
C PHE A 208 -6.19 14.04 0.63
N ASP A 209 -7.48 14.02 0.23
CA ASP A 209 -7.96 14.63 -1.01
C ASP A 209 -7.52 16.08 -1.16
N GLY A 210 -7.81 16.94 -0.19
CA GLY A 210 -7.44 18.35 -0.20
C GLY A 210 -5.94 18.59 -0.22
N ARG A 211 -5.15 17.79 0.55
CA ARG A 211 -3.68 17.90 0.54
C ARG A 211 -3.10 17.51 -0.81
N LEU A 212 -3.54 16.40 -1.38
CA LEU A 212 -3.04 15.90 -2.66
C LEU A 212 -3.36 16.85 -3.81
N ASP A 213 -4.45 17.61 -3.71
CA ASP A 213 -4.87 18.58 -4.72
C ASP A 213 -4.13 19.93 -4.59
N SER A 214 -3.78 20.34 -3.38
CA SER A 214 -3.13 21.63 -3.10
C SER A 214 -1.61 21.57 -3.01
N ASP A 215 -1.05 20.44 -2.56
CA ASP A 215 0.37 20.27 -2.31
C ASP A 215 1.09 19.69 -3.54
N ARG A 216 2.38 20.03 -3.71
CA ARG A 216 3.24 19.44 -4.75
C ARG A 216 4.17 18.37 -4.21
N GLU A 217 4.38 18.38 -2.90
CA GLU A 217 5.25 17.40 -2.25
C GLU A 217 4.59 16.01 -2.26
N PRO A 218 5.33 14.97 -2.68
CA PRO A 218 4.79 13.62 -2.69
C PRO A 218 4.35 13.17 -1.29
N LEU A 219 3.18 12.55 -1.20
CA LEU A 219 2.73 11.87 0.01
C LEU A 219 3.51 10.56 0.16
N LYS A 220 4.33 10.46 1.20
CA LYS A 220 5.15 9.28 1.47
C LYS A 220 4.44 8.33 2.43
N LEU A 221 4.17 7.11 1.96
CA LEU A 221 3.54 6.06 2.74
C LEU A 221 4.57 5.23 3.52
N SER A 222 4.11 4.57 4.58
CA SER A 222 4.88 3.57 5.33
C SER A 222 4.95 2.21 4.61
N LEU A 223 4.08 1.99 3.62
CA LEU A 223 4.01 0.76 2.83
C LEU A 223 5.30 0.52 2.03
N ASP A 224 5.71 -0.74 1.95
CA ASP A 224 6.80 -1.22 1.09
C ASP A 224 6.22 -2.06 -0.04
N LEU A 225 6.37 -1.62 -1.27
CA LEU A 225 5.83 -2.28 -2.47
C LEU A 225 6.26 -3.74 -2.59
N ARG A 226 7.50 -4.05 -2.20
CA ARG A 226 8.07 -5.42 -2.27
C ARG A 226 7.43 -6.33 -1.24
N VAL A 227 7.26 -5.85 0.00
CA VAL A 227 6.60 -6.57 1.10
C VAL A 227 5.13 -6.79 0.77
N GLN A 228 4.45 -5.73 0.27
CA GLN A 228 3.06 -5.79 -0.18
C GLN A 228 2.85 -6.88 -1.24
N HIS A 229 3.76 -6.96 -2.22
CA HIS A 229 3.71 -7.98 -3.27
C HIS A 229 3.86 -9.40 -2.70
N LYS A 230 4.85 -9.63 -1.83
CA LYS A 230 5.07 -10.96 -1.22
C LYS A 230 3.87 -11.42 -0.40
N LEU A 231 3.31 -10.51 0.40
CA LEU A 231 2.12 -10.79 1.20
C LEU A 231 0.91 -11.10 0.31
N ARG A 232 0.68 -10.29 -0.74
CA ARG A 232 -0.44 -10.47 -1.68
C ARG A 232 -0.37 -11.83 -2.40
N VAL A 233 0.80 -12.18 -2.92
CA VAL A 233 1.00 -13.46 -3.63
C VAL A 233 0.70 -14.62 -2.69
N ALA A 234 1.26 -14.62 -1.49
CA ALA A 234 1.05 -15.72 -0.53
C ALA A 234 -0.43 -15.88 -0.12
N LEU A 235 -1.14 -14.75 0.07
CA LEU A 235 -2.57 -14.76 0.40
C LEU A 235 -3.43 -15.22 -0.79
N ALA A 236 -3.16 -14.74 -2.00
CA ALA A 236 -3.93 -15.09 -3.19
C ALA A 236 -3.76 -16.59 -3.56
N GLU A 237 -2.54 -17.10 -3.48
CA GLU A 237 -2.25 -18.54 -3.67
C GLU A 237 -3.01 -19.39 -2.65
N SER A 238 -2.93 -19.03 -1.37
CA SER A 238 -3.60 -19.78 -0.31
C SER A 238 -5.13 -19.67 -0.40
N MET A 239 -5.66 -18.49 -0.72
CA MET A 239 -7.09 -18.28 -0.96
C MET A 239 -7.60 -19.22 -2.09
N SER A 240 -6.86 -19.31 -3.19
CA SER A 240 -7.20 -20.19 -4.31
C SER A 240 -7.09 -21.66 -3.91
N HIS A 241 -5.98 -22.06 -3.26
CA HIS A 241 -5.73 -23.45 -2.84
C HIS A 241 -6.78 -23.99 -1.87
N HIS A 242 -7.20 -23.16 -0.92
CA HIS A 242 -8.22 -23.51 0.06
C HIS A 242 -9.64 -23.08 -0.31
N ARG A 243 -9.85 -22.63 -1.55
CA ARG A 243 -11.16 -22.18 -2.06
C ARG A 243 -11.86 -21.20 -1.10
N ALA A 244 -11.07 -20.35 -0.42
CA ALA A 244 -11.60 -19.40 0.53
C ALA A 244 -12.34 -18.25 -0.17
N SER A 245 -13.38 -17.70 0.47
CA SER A 245 -14.16 -16.58 -0.05
C SER A 245 -13.36 -15.26 -0.06
N GLY A 246 -12.30 -15.18 0.75
CA GLY A 246 -11.38 -14.06 0.81
C GLY A 246 -10.21 -14.29 1.75
N ALA A 247 -9.26 -13.36 1.71
CA ALA A 247 -8.15 -13.35 2.66
C ALA A 247 -7.70 -11.92 2.98
N ALA A 248 -7.07 -11.74 4.13
CA ALA A 248 -6.44 -10.48 4.51
C ALA A 248 -5.11 -10.74 5.20
N GLY A 249 -4.19 -9.78 5.07
CA GLY A 249 -2.91 -9.82 5.75
C GLY A 249 -2.34 -8.44 6.02
N ILE A 250 -1.55 -8.37 7.09
CA ILE A 250 -0.92 -7.13 7.55
C ILE A 250 0.50 -7.44 7.97
N VAL A 251 1.42 -6.57 7.62
CA VAL A 251 2.77 -6.50 8.20
C VAL A 251 2.92 -5.14 8.85
N MET A 252 3.25 -5.10 10.15
CA MET A 252 3.36 -3.87 10.92
C MET A 252 4.69 -3.83 11.68
N ASP A 253 5.33 -2.67 11.71
CA ASP A 253 6.49 -2.40 12.58
C ASP A 253 5.97 -2.13 14.01
N VAL A 254 6.37 -3.00 14.94
CA VAL A 254 5.88 -2.95 16.33
C VAL A 254 6.44 -1.79 17.12
N THR A 255 7.48 -1.13 16.63
CA THR A 255 8.17 -0.05 17.35
C THR A 255 7.50 1.31 17.19
N ASN A 256 6.64 1.45 16.16
CA ASN A 256 6.04 2.75 15.80
C ASN A 256 4.63 2.65 15.19
N GLY A 257 4.05 1.46 15.07
CA GLY A 257 2.72 1.26 14.49
C GLY A 257 2.63 1.42 12.97
N GLN A 258 3.75 1.63 12.27
CA GLN A 258 3.72 1.78 10.81
C GLN A 258 3.31 0.47 10.12
N VAL A 259 2.29 0.56 9.28
CA VAL A 259 1.84 -0.53 8.41
C VAL A 259 2.80 -0.63 7.23
N ILE A 260 3.54 -1.74 7.14
CA ILE A 260 4.52 -2.00 6.07
C ILE A 260 3.84 -2.62 4.85
N ALA A 261 2.80 -3.42 5.08
CA ALA A 261 1.94 -3.97 4.06
C ALA A 261 0.55 -4.23 4.63
N MET A 262 -0.48 -4.01 3.82
CA MET A 262 -1.88 -4.32 4.13
C MET A 262 -2.59 -4.79 2.86
N VAL A 263 -3.02 -6.03 2.87
CA VAL A 263 -3.60 -6.72 1.72
C VAL A 263 -5.00 -7.23 2.05
N SER A 264 -5.91 -7.05 1.11
CA SER A 264 -7.23 -7.67 1.09
C SER A 264 -7.43 -8.31 -0.28
N VAL A 265 -7.82 -9.57 -0.33
CA VAL A 265 -8.13 -10.29 -1.57
C VAL A 265 -9.50 -10.97 -1.44
N PRO A 266 -10.26 -11.08 -2.56
CA PRO A 266 -9.93 -10.65 -3.92
C PRO A 266 -9.83 -9.11 -4.03
N ASP A 267 -8.86 -8.64 -4.79
CA ASP A 267 -8.61 -7.21 -5.00
C ASP A 267 -9.22 -6.70 -6.33
N PHE A 268 -8.94 -5.43 -6.66
CA PHE A 268 -9.49 -4.75 -7.83
C PHE A 268 -8.46 -3.82 -8.47
N ASP A 269 -8.68 -3.46 -9.75
CA ASP A 269 -7.84 -2.44 -10.42
C ASP A 269 -8.37 -1.03 -10.14
N PRO A 270 -7.64 -0.17 -9.41
CA PRO A 270 -8.05 1.20 -9.11
C PRO A 270 -8.06 2.11 -10.35
N ASN A 271 -7.43 1.70 -11.47
CA ASN A 271 -7.53 2.41 -12.74
C ASN A 271 -8.91 2.20 -13.42
N ASN A 272 -9.66 1.16 -13.03
CA ASN A 272 -10.95 0.79 -13.60
C ASN A 272 -11.98 0.38 -12.52
N PRO A 273 -12.23 1.21 -11.50
CA PRO A 273 -13.03 0.81 -10.33
C PRO A 273 -14.51 0.53 -10.67
N SER A 274 -15.05 1.16 -11.71
CA SER A 274 -16.44 0.97 -12.16
C SER A 274 -16.72 -0.44 -12.71
N LYS A 275 -15.70 -1.14 -13.20
CA LYS A 275 -15.83 -2.52 -13.71
C LYS A 275 -15.73 -3.57 -12.61
N THR A 276 -15.46 -3.15 -11.37
CA THR A 276 -15.24 -4.04 -10.23
C THR A 276 -16.53 -4.26 -9.45
N PRO A 277 -16.92 -5.51 -9.16
CA PRO A 277 -18.02 -5.80 -8.23
C PRO A 277 -17.79 -5.15 -6.87
N PRO A 278 -18.84 -4.58 -6.23
CA PRO A 278 -18.70 -3.87 -4.95
C PRO A 278 -17.97 -4.66 -3.85
N GLY A 279 -18.23 -5.96 -3.73
CA GLY A 279 -17.60 -6.81 -2.71
C GLY A 279 -16.08 -6.90 -2.82
N ARG A 280 -15.48 -6.73 -4.01
CA ARG A 280 -14.02 -6.72 -4.18
C ARG A 280 -13.37 -5.41 -3.73
N ARG A 281 -14.15 -4.34 -3.55
CA ARG A 281 -13.66 -3.06 -3.04
C ARG A 281 -13.68 -2.99 -1.50
N PHE A 282 -14.30 -3.98 -0.85
CA PHE A 282 -14.36 -4.08 0.60
C PHE A 282 -13.00 -4.44 1.18
N ASN A 283 -12.46 -3.59 2.06
CA ASN A 283 -11.16 -3.82 2.71
C ASN A 283 -11.33 -4.75 3.92
N LYS A 284 -11.04 -6.04 3.74
CA LYS A 284 -11.14 -7.05 4.81
C LYS A 284 -10.14 -6.82 5.95
N ALA A 285 -9.05 -6.08 5.72
CA ALA A 285 -8.01 -5.86 6.73
C ALA A 285 -8.34 -4.73 7.71
N SER A 286 -9.01 -3.65 7.24
CA SER A 286 -9.34 -2.48 8.06
C SER A 286 -10.84 -2.27 8.28
N GLN A 287 -11.67 -2.56 7.26
CA GLN A 287 -13.12 -2.35 7.31
C GLN A 287 -13.87 -3.58 7.83
N GLY A 288 -13.40 -4.78 7.47
CA GLY A 288 -13.97 -6.02 7.98
C GLY A 288 -13.73 -6.16 9.48
N VAL A 289 -14.77 -6.55 10.22
CA VAL A 289 -14.68 -6.90 11.65
C VAL A 289 -15.08 -8.35 11.85
N TYR A 290 -14.29 -9.08 12.61
CA TYR A 290 -14.40 -10.52 12.75
C TYR A 290 -14.19 -10.95 14.21
N GLU A 291 -14.82 -12.03 14.60
CA GLU A 291 -14.38 -12.81 15.75
C GLU A 291 -13.10 -13.53 15.35
N LEU A 292 -11.96 -13.17 15.97
CA LEU A 292 -10.65 -13.68 15.56
C LEU A 292 -10.15 -14.84 16.43
N GLY A 293 -11.05 -15.36 17.27
CA GLY A 293 -10.86 -16.60 18.02
C GLY A 293 -9.62 -16.57 18.91
N SER A 294 -8.95 -17.68 18.98
CA SER A 294 -7.83 -17.92 19.92
C SER A 294 -6.64 -16.99 19.82
N THR A 295 -6.57 -16.08 18.86
CA THR A 295 -5.57 -15.00 18.85
C THR A 295 -5.76 -14.03 20.02
N PHE A 296 -7.00 -13.87 20.53
CA PHE A 296 -7.31 -13.07 21.72
C PHE A 296 -6.66 -13.62 23.00
N LYS A 297 -6.34 -14.91 23.06
CA LYS A 297 -5.62 -15.50 24.20
C LYS A 297 -4.24 -14.88 24.43
N ILE A 298 -3.67 -14.22 23.41
CA ILE A 298 -2.45 -13.40 23.57
C ILE A 298 -2.74 -12.26 24.55
N LEU A 299 -3.83 -11.55 24.33
CA LEU A 299 -4.22 -10.41 25.16
C LEU A 299 -4.68 -10.87 26.55
N THR A 300 -5.47 -11.95 26.62
CA THR A 300 -5.90 -12.54 27.89
C THR A 300 -4.72 -12.92 28.78
N ALA A 301 -3.71 -13.63 28.22
CA ALA A 301 -2.52 -13.99 28.96
C ALA A 301 -1.68 -12.75 29.33
N ALA A 302 -1.55 -11.78 28.43
CA ALA A 302 -0.82 -10.53 28.70
C ALA A 302 -1.45 -9.74 29.86
N ILE A 303 -2.77 -9.58 29.84
CA ILE A 303 -3.50 -8.86 30.90
C ILE A 303 -3.33 -9.56 32.25
N ALA A 304 -3.60 -10.86 32.32
CA ALA A 304 -3.51 -11.61 33.56
C ALA A 304 -2.08 -11.65 34.16
N LEU A 305 -1.05 -11.71 33.28
CA LEU A 305 0.35 -11.62 33.70
C LEU A 305 0.74 -10.21 34.16
N ASP A 306 0.17 -9.17 33.57
CA ASP A 306 0.50 -7.78 33.85
C ASP A 306 -0.08 -7.32 35.19
N VAL A 307 -1.34 -7.70 35.46
CA VAL A 307 -2.00 -7.41 36.75
C VAL A 307 -1.55 -8.36 37.87
N GLY A 308 -0.72 -9.36 37.56
CA GLY A 308 -0.16 -10.28 38.57
C GLY A 308 -1.10 -11.38 39.05
N ILE A 309 -2.27 -11.58 38.39
CA ILE A 309 -3.21 -12.67 38.71
C ILE A 309 -2.54 -14.03 38.52
N VAL A 310 -1.70 -14.14 37.48
CA VAL A 310 -0.94 -15.36 37.20
C VAL A 310 0.52 -15.08 36.95
N THR A 311 1.34 -16.13 37.14
CA THR A 311 2.72 -16.21 36.65
C THR A 311 2.80 -17.35 35.64
N LEU A 312 3.96 -17.52 34.98
CA LEU A 312 4.17 -18.67 34.07
C LEU A 312 4.17 -20.05 34.79
N ARG A 313 4.17 -20.06 36.12
CA ARG A 313 4.14 -21.30 36.92
C ARG A 313 2.73 -21.66 37.42
N ASN A 314 1.82 -20.70 37.42
CA ASN A 314 0.43 -20.93 37.79
C ASN A 314 -0.32 -21.67 36.67
N GLY A 315 -1.53 -22.10 36.95
CA GLY A 315 -2.38 -22.76 35.98
C GLY A 315 -3.81 -22.91 36.50
N TYR A 316 -4.63 -23.58 35.71
CA TYR A 316 -6.02 -23.79 35.96
C TYR A 316 -6.45 -25.24 35.72
N ASP A 317 -7.48 -25.67 36.42
CA ASP A 317 -8.12 -26.95 36.16
C ASP A 317 -8.98 -26.87 34.88
N ALA A 318 -8.54 -27.59 33.86
CA ALA A 318 -9.23 -27.76 32.59
C ALA A 318 -9.83 -29.17 32.43
N THR A 319 -10.10 -29.87 33.56
CA THR A 319 -10.69 -31.22 33.56
C THR A 319 -12.15 -31.17 33.10
N ARG A 320 -12.90 -30.17 33.55
CA ARG A 320 -14.34 -30.01 33.32
C ARG A 320 -14.63 -28.72 32.55
N PRO A 321 -15.68 -28.72 31.71
CA PRO A 321 -16.17 -27.49 31.05
C PRO A 321 -16.58 -26.41 32.04
N ILE A 322 -16.43 -25.12 31.64
CA ILE A 322 -17.00 -24.01 32.38
C ILE A 322 -18.49 -23.95 32.08
N LYS A 323 -19.33 -24.07 33.13
CA LYS A 323 -20.77 -23.86 33.07
C LYS A 323 -21.11 -22.48 33.64
N ILE A 324 -21.63 -21.57 32.81
CA ILE A 324 -21.92 -20.19 33.21
C ILE A 324 -23.12 -19.66 32.42
N SER A 325 -24.08 -19.05 33.12
CA SER A 325 -25.27 -18.43 32.52
C SER A 325 -26.02 -19.33 31.52
N GLY A 326 -26.11 -20.64 31.78
CA GLY A 326 -26.75 -21.60 30.88
C GLY A 326 -25.89 -22.11 29.73
N PHE A 327 -24.68 -21.55 29.53
CA PHE A 327 -23.74 -21.97 28.49
C PHE A 327 -22.71 -22.94 29.04
N THR A 328 -22.19 -23.79 28.12
CA THR A 328 -21.12 -24.75 28.42
C THR A 328 -19.93 -24.46 27.51
N ILE A 329 -18.81 -24.04 28.09
CA ILE A 329 -17.56 -23.72 27.36
C ILE A 329 -16.64 -24.92 27.42
N ASN A 330 -16.30 -25.45 26.26
CA ASN A 330 -15.44 -26.61 26.09
C ASN A 330 -14.11 -26.24 25.40
N ASP A 331 -13.09 -27.06 25.61
CA ASP A 331 -11.90 -27.07 24.77
C ASP A 331 -12.14 -27.87 23.50
N HIS A 332 -11.62 -27.41 22.38
CA HIS A 332 -11.76 -28.10 21.09
C HIS A 332 -11.02 -29.46 21.11
N TYR A 333 -9.80 -29.49 21.73
CA TYR A 333 -9.00 -30.70 21.96
C TYR A 333 -8.57 -30.76 23.42
N GLY A 334 -9.53 -30.93 24.33
CA GLY A 334 -9.34 -30.89 25.78
C GLY A 334 -8.32 -31.92 26.29
N LYS A 335 -7.38 -31.47 27.11
CA LYS A 335 -6.42 -32.33 27.79
C LYS A 335 -6.99 -32.97 29.06
N ARG A 336 -8.15 -32.50 29.53
CA ARG A 336 -8.90 -32.99 30.66
C ARG A 336 -8.04 -33.16 31.92
N ARG A 337 -7.21 -32.17 32.20
CA ARG A 337 -6.36 -32.09 33.37
C ARG A 337 -6.03 -30.65 33.73
N TRP A 338 -5.39 -30.45 34.85
CA TRP A 338 -4.80 -29.17 35.20
C TRP A 338 -3.76 -28.76 34.13
N LEU A 339 -3.78 -27.51 33.73
CA LEU A 339 -2.88 -26.92 32.73
C LEU A 339 -2.17 -25.70 33.31
N SER A 340 -0.86 -25.64 33.19
CA SER A 340 -0.11 -24.40 33.45
C SER A 340 -0.45 -23.30 32.42
N VAL A 341 -0.15 -22.04 32.74
CA VAL A 341 -0.35 -20.90 31.81
C VAL A 341 0.32 -21.16 30.46
N PRO A 342 1.58 -21.65 30.39
CA PRO A 342 2.18 -22.04 29.11
C PRO A 342 1.41 -23.16 28.38
N GLU A 343 0.92 -24.18 29.10
CA GLU A 343 0.15 -25.26 28.50
C GLU A 343 -1.22 -24.79 27.99
N ILE A 344 -1.91 -23.90 28.73
CA ILE A 344 -3.16 -23.25 28.28
C ILE A 344 -2.91 -22.53 26.95
N PHE A 345 -1.76 -21.87 26.81
CA PHE A 345 -1.38 -21.10 25.63
C PHE A 345 -1.04 -22.00 24.44
N ILE A 346 -0.18 -23.04 24.61
CA ILE A 346 0.26 -23.94 23.52
C ILE A 346 -0.85 -24.89 23.04
N TYR A 347 -1.71 -25.39 23.95
CA TYR A 347 -2.85 -26.23 23.59
C TYR A 347 -4.09 -25.39 23.22
N SER A 348 -4.01 -24.08 23.41
CA SER A 348 -5.10 -23.17 23.11
C SER A 348 -6.40 -23.48 23.89
N SER A 349 -6.28 -23.80 25.21
CA SER A 349 -7.42 -24.13 26.05
C SER A 349 -8.37 -22.94 26.23
N ASN A 350 -9.65 -23.11 25.89
CA ASN A 350 -10.72 -22.14 26.16
C ASN A 350 -11.06 -22.09 27.64
N ILE A 351 -11.10 -23.27 28.27
CA ILE A 351 -11.38 -23.43 29.70
C ILE A 351 -10.35 -22.67 30.52
N GLY A 352 -9.06 -22.94 30.29
CA GLY A 352 -7.98 -22.26 31.00
C GLY A 352 -7.97 -20.74 30.78
N ALA A 353 -8.19 -20.29 29.53
CA ALA A 353 -8.27 -18.87 29.21
C ALA A 353 -9.51 -18.20 29.85
N GLY A 354 -10.65 -18.90 29.89
CA GLY A 354 -11.88 -18.42 30.50
C GLY A 354 -11.73 -18.23 32.02
N HIS A 355 -11.11 -19.21 32.72
CA HIS A 355 -10.82 -19.06 34.16
C HIS A 355 -9.85 -17.89 34.41
N MET A 356 -8.80 -17.77 33.62
CA MET A 356 -7.84 -16.65 33.68
C MET A 356 -8.55 -15.30 33.55
N ALA A 357 -9.51 -15.19 32.64
CA ALA A 357 -10.28 -13.95 32.43
C ALA A 357 -11.27 -13.68 33.58
N LEU A 358 -11.91 -14.72 34.15
CA LEU A 358 -12.78 -14.56 35.31
C LEU A 358 -12.01 -14.00 36.51
N ASP A 359 -10.79 -14.52 36.76
CA ASP A 359 -9.93 -14.02 37.85
C ASP A 359 -9.42 -12.61 37.58
N THR A 360 -9.16 -12.27 36.33
CA THR A 360 -8.80 -10.90 35.90
C THR A 360 -9.94 -9.92 36.12
N GLY A 361 -11.18 -10.37 35.93
CA GLY A 361 -12.41 -9.62 36.15
C GLY A 361 -12.81 -8.71 34.98
N VAL A 362 -14.14 -8.46 34.93
CA VAL A 362 -14.81 -7.71 33.84
C VAL A 362 -14.20 -6.32 33.63
N LYS A 363 -14.06 -5.54 34.71
CA LYS A 363 -13.58 -4.14 34.64
C LYS A 363 -12.15 -4.05 34.10
N THR A 364 -11.28 -4.92 34.59
CA THR A 364 -9.89 -4.97 34.19
C THR A 364 -9.74 -5.37 32.71
N GLN A 365 -10.40 -6.45 32.29
CA GLN A 365 -10.40 -6.90 30.90
C GLN A 365 -10.87 -5.78 29.97
N LYS A 366 -12.01 -5.16 30.25
CA LYS A 366 -12.56 -4.06 29.45
C LYS A 366 -11.60 -2.87 29.35
N SER A 367 -11.01 -2.44 30.47
CA SER A 367 -10.07 -1.33 30.52
C SER A 367 -8.81 -1.56 29.68
N TYR A 368 -8.26 -2.79 29.69
CA TYR A 368 -7.09 -3.11 28.87
C TYR A 368 -7.44 -3.17 27.39
N LEU A 369 -8.58 -3.76 27.01
CA LEU A 369 -9.02 -3.82 25.61
C LEU A 369 -9.31 -2.42 25.05
N ASP A 370 -9.82 -1.52 25.88
CA ASP A 370 -10.01 -0.11 25.56
C ASP A 370 -8.65 0.60 25.29
N LYS A 371 -7.71 0.48 26.22
CA LYS A 371 -6.34 1.04 26.07
C LYS A 371 -5.59 0.50 24.88
N LEU A 372 -5.94 -0.69 24.38
CA LEU A 372 -5.39 -1.33 23.20
C LEU A 372 -6.15 -0.98 21.90
N GLY A 373 -7.09 -0.03 21.94
CA GLY A 373 -7.84 0.45 20.78
C GLY A 373 -8.84 -0.55 20.19
N LEU A 374 -9.26 -1.58 20.95
CA LEU A 374 -10.13 -2.65 20.46
C LEU A 374 -11.62 -2.34 20.61
N LEU A 375 -11.99 -1.31 21.38
CA LEU A 375 -13.38 -0.96 21.63
C LEU A 375 -13.88 0.22 20.77
N HIS A 376 -12.99 0.87 20.03
CA HIS A 376 -13.26 2.02 19.16
C HIS A 376 -12.72 1.78 17.76
N ARG A 377 -13.13 2.60 16.78
CA ARG A 377 -12.57 2.54 15.43
C ARG A 377 -11.07 2.83 15.46
N ALA A 378 -10.30 2.09 14.67
CA ALA A 378 -8.86 2.34 14.55
C ALA A 378 -8.58 3.75 13.99
N ALA A 379 -7.64 4.43 14.59
CA ALA A 379 -7.15 5.74 14.12
C ALA A 379 -6.06 5.51 13.06
N ILE A 380 -6.48 5.25 11.83
CA ILE A 380 -5.60 5.13 10.66
C ILE A 380 -6.10 6.06 9.55
N GLU A 381 -5.21 6.52 8.69
CA GLU A 381 -5.51 7.49 7.63
C GLU A 381 -6.26 6.85 6.44
N LEU A 382 -7.36 6.16 6.76
CA LEU A 382 -8.28 5.54 5.81
C LEU A 382 -9.73 5.81 6.22
N PRO A 383 -10.63 6.12 5.29
CA PRO A 383 -12.06 6.20 5.60
C PRO A 383 -12.72 4.83 5.79
N GLU A 384 -12.18 3.77 5.17
CA GLU A 384 -12.69 2.41 5.24
C GLU A 384 -12.19 1.69 6.49
N VAL A 385 -12.72 2.07 7.65
CA VAL A 385 -12.43 1.47 8.96
C VAL A 385 -13.70 0.94 9.61
N GLY A 386 -13.68 -0.33 9.99
CA GLY A 386 -14.80 -0.98 10.67
C GLY A 386 -14.99 -0.48 12.09
N THR A 387 -16.24 -0.46 12.54
CA THR A 387 -16.58 -0.21 13.95
C THR A 387 -16.60 -1.56 14.66
N PRO A 388 -15.84 -1.76 15.75
CA PRO A 388 -15.88 -2.97 16.52
C PRO A 388 -17.30 -3.31 16.99
N ILE A 389 -17.63 -4.59 17.00
CA ILE A 389 -18.88 -5.08 17.60
C ILE A 389 -18.53 -5.59 18.98
N VAL A 390 -19.04 -4.90 19.99
CA VAL A 390 -18.80 -5.20 21.41
C VAL A 390 -20.12 -5.51 22.12
N PRO A 391 -20.11 -6.35 23.17
CA PRO A 391 -21.33 -6.64 23.91
C PRO A 391 -21.94 -5.38 24.56
N GLY A 392 -23.24 -5.19 24.43
CA GLY A 392 -23.96 -4.12 25.13
C GLY A 392 -23.90 -4.30 26.65
N ASN A 393 -24.19 -5.51 27.12
CA ASN A 393 -23.98 -5.93 28.49
C ASN A 393 -22.71 -6.78 28.56
N TRP A 394 -21.73 -6.33 29.33
CA TRP A 394 -20.48 -7.03 29.50
C TRP A 394 -20.40 -7.62 30.92
N GLY A 395 -20.85 -8.85 31.05
CA GLY A 395 -20.87 -9.61 32.31
C GLY A 395 -19.81 -10.70 32.35
N ARG A 396 -20.03 -11.69 33.18
CA ARG A 396 -19.10 -12.81 33.38
C ARG A 396 -19.01 -13.73 32.17
N ILE A 397 -20.13 -14.00 31.48
CA ILE A 397 -20.14 -14.86 30.28
C ILE A 397 -19.38 -14.20 29.11
N GLU A 398 -19.61 -12.92 28.88
CA GLU A 398 -18.91 -12.16 27.82
C GLU A 398 -17.40 -12.11 28.14
N THR A 399 -17.03 -11.94 29.41
CA THR A 399 -15.64 -11.98 29.85
C THR A 399 -14.96 -13.31 29.49
N VAL A 400 -15.65 -14.42 29.71
CA VAL A 400 -15.16 -15.77 29.36
C VAL A 400 -15.06 -15.94 27.85
N THR A 401 -16.07 -15.55 27.07
CA THR A 401 -16.08 -15.75 25.63
C THR A 401 -15.05 -14.85 24.93
N ILE A 402 -14.93 -13.60 25.34
CA ILE A 402 -13.93 -12.66 24.83
C ILE A 402 -12.50 -13.12 25.11
N ALA A 403 -12.27 -13.85 26.22
CA ALA A 403 -10.96 -14.40 26.54
C ALA A 403 -10.36 -15.27 25.44
N PHE A 404 -11.20 -15.92 24.65
CA PHE A 404 -10.78 -16.71 23.49
C PHE A 404 -11.33 -16.20 22.16
N GLY A 405 -11.78 -14.91 22.11
CA GLY A 405 -12.09 -14.16 20.90
C GLY A 405 -13.45 -14.43 20.29
N HIS A 406 -14.45 -14.79 21.10
CA HIS A 406 -15.86 -14.85 20.73
C HIS A 406 -16.65 -13.78 21.45
N GLY A 407 -17.74 -13.31 20.86
CA GLY A 407 -18.59 -12.25 21.43
C GLY A 407 -17.99 -10.84 21.30
N ILE A 408 -16.87 -10.70 20.63
CA ILE A 408 -16.25 -9.43 20.22
C ILE A 408 -15.75 -9.55 18.80
N SER A 409 -16.11 -8.59 17.92
CA SER A 409 -15.61 -8.53 16.56
C SER A 409 -14.77 -7.27 16.36
N VAL A 410 -13.53 -7.44 15.90
CA VAL A 410 -12.59 -6.35 15.64
C VAL A 410 -11.96 -6.52 14.27
N SER A 411 -11.38 -5.45 13.72
CA SER A 411 -10.65 -5.57 12.47
C SER A 411 -9.29 -6.28 12.68
N PRO A 412 -8.79 -6.99 11.66
CA PRO A 412 -7.43 -7.52 11.66
C PRO A 412 -6.38 -6.47 12.02
N LEU A 413 -6.56 -5.24 11.56
CA LEU A 413 -5.67 -4.11 11.86
C LEU A 413 -5.60 -3.80 13.35
N GLN A 414 -6.76 -3.68 14.01
CA GLN A 414 -6.83 -3.40 15.45
C GLN A 414 -6.17 -4.52 16.26
N LEU A 415 -6.49 -5.78 15.96
CA LEU A 415 -5.88 -6.91 16.65
C LEU A 415 -4.37 -6.94 16.47
N THR A 416 -3.88 -6.65 15.25
CA THR A 416 -2.44 -6.62 14.96
C THR A 416 -1.72 -5.56 15.79
N ALA A 417 -2.28 -4.35 15.91
CA ALA A 417 -1.73 -3.27 16.73
C ALA A 417 -1.77 -3.60 18.23
N ALA A 418 -2.86 -4.19 18.71
CA ALA A 418 -2.98 -4.61 20.10
C ALA A 418 -1.96 -5.70 20.49
N ILE A 419 -1.74 -6.67 19.60
CA ILE A 419 -0.73 -7.72 19.80
C ILE A 419 0.68 -7.13 19.74
N ALA A 420 0.96 -6.18 18.86
CA ALA A 420 2.24 -5.48 18.81
C ALA A 420 2.61 -4.87 20.17
N ALA A 421 1.64 -4.28 20.87
CA ALA A 421 1.85 -3.73 22.21
C ALA A 421 2.25 -4.80 23.25
N SER A 422 1.76 -6.04 23.11
CA SER A 422 2.06 -7.10 24.05
C SER A 422 3.51 -7.61 23.99
N ILE A 423 4.27 -7.29 22.91
CA ILE A 423 5.59 -7.88 22.65
C ILE A 423 6.73 -6.84 22.44
N ASN A 424 6.41 -5.56 22.29
CA ASN A 424 7.37 -4.48 22.00
C ASN A 424 7.90 -3.75 23.26
N GLY A 425 7.70 -4.31 24.44
CA GLY A 425 7.98 -3.66 25.72
C GLY A 425 6.72 -3.06 26.38
N GLY A 426 5.54 -3.30 25.85
CA GLY A 426 4.26 -2.91 26.43
C GLY A 426 3.68 -1.58 25.96
N VAL A 427 4.14 -1.06 24.82
CA VAL A 427 3.74 0.25 24.30
C VAL A 427 2.77 0.08 23.13
N PHE A 428 1.57 0.62 23.25
CA PHE A 428 0.60 0.68 22.16
C PHE A 428 0.89 1.88 21.27
N HIS A 429 1.01 1.63 19.98
CA HIS A 429 1.09 2.63 18.92
C HIS A 429 -0.15 2.53 18.04
N GLU A 430 -0.78 3.65 17.78
CA GLU A 430 -1.85 3.71 16.78
C GLU A 430 -1.30 3.29 15.41
N PRO A 431 -2.03 2.48 14.64
CA PRO A 431 -1.60 2.10 13.32
C PRO A 431 -1.58 3.31 12.38
N THR A 432 -0.52 3.45 11.59
CA THR A 432 -0.41 4.50 10.58
C THR A 432 0.08 3.94 9.24
N ILE A 433 -0.46 4.48 8.15
CA ILE A 433 -0.06 4.13 6.77
C ILE A 433 0.83 5.22 6.15
N VAL A 434 1.00 6.34 6.84
CA VAL A 434 1.89 7.43 6.42
C VAL A 434 3.27 7.24 7.07
N LYS A 435 4.31 7.47 6.27
CA LYS A 435 5.67 7.49 6.82
C LYS A 435 5.91 8.82 7.52
N ASN A 436 5.72 8.83 8.83
CA ASN A 436 6.05 9.97 9.67
C ASN A 436 7.40 9.72 10.34
N ASN A 437 8.26 10.73 10.38
CA ASN A 437 9.54 10.67 11.11
C ASN A 437 9.36 11.10 12.58
N ASP A 438 8.31 11.84 12.86
CA ASP A 438 7.93 12.23 14.22
C ASP A 438 7.10 11.10 14.83
N HIS A 439 7.77 10.22 15.55
CA HIS A 439 7.12 9.16 16.30
C HIS A 439 6.29 9.78 17.42
N GLU A 440 4.97 9.76 17.27
CA GLU A 440 4.10 9.97 18.43
C GLU A 440 4.50 8.96 19.50
N LYS A 441 4.76 9.47 20.70
CA LYS A 441 5.08 8.62 21.85
C LYS A 441 3.90 7.69 22.09
N GLY A 442 4.08 6.39 21.83
CA GLY A 442 3.03 5.39 22.07
C GLY A 442 2.63 5.37 23.56
N LYS A 443 1.44 4.87 23.83
CA LYS A 443 0.86 4.75 25.18
C LYS A 443 1.30 3.45 25.83
N ARG A 444 1.90 3.50 27.01
CA ARG A 444 2.23 2.29 27.77
C ARG A 444 0.96 1.63 28.29
N VAL A 445 0.77 0.36 27.91
CA VAL A 445 -0.37 -0.47 28.35
C VAL A 445 0.10 -1.62 29.22
N PHE A 446 1.22 -2.26 28.87
CA PHE A 446 1.81 -3.35 29.64
C PHE A 446 3.18 -2.98 30.19
N THR A 447 3.64 -3.73 31.18
CA THR A 447 5.02 -3.65 31.68
C THR A 447 5.98 -4.33 30.70
N ALA A 448 7.25 -3.91 30.70
CA ALA A 448 8.30 -4.55 29.90
C ALA A 448 8.49 -6.03 30.31
N ALA A 449 8.31 -6.32 31.61
CA ALA A 449 8.41 -7.69 32.14
C ALA A 449 7.30 -8.60 31.61
N THR A 450 6.07 -8.09 31.47
CA THR A 450 4.96 -8.82 30.84
C THR A 450 5.25 -9.09 29.37
N SER A 451 5.72 -8.08 28.66
CA SER A 451 6.11 -8.24 27.25
C SER A 451 7.19 -9.31 27.04
N GLU A 452 8.17 -9.40 27.95
CA GLU A 452 9.20 -10.46 27.91
C GLU A 452 8.59 -11.85 28.12
N LYS A 453 7.68 -12.01 29.09
CA LYS A 453 6.96 -13.27 29.31
C LYS A 453 6.12 -13.65 28.07
N MET A 454 5.44 -12.69 27.44
CA MET A 454 4.65 -12.92 26.24
C MET A 454 5.49 -13.36 25.05
N ARG A 455 6.69 -12.81 24.86
CA ARG A 455 7.63 -13.28 23.84
C ARG A 455 8.00 -14.75 24.00
N ARG A 456 8.23 -15.19 25.24
CA ARG A 456 8.51 -16.60 25.56
C ARG A 456 7.31 -17.50 25.25
N LEU A 457 6.10 -17.09 25.62
CA LEU A 457 4.86 -17.85 25.35
C LEU A 457 4.61 -17.99 23.83
N LEU A 458 4.74 -16.90 23.07
CA LEU A 458 4.56 -16.92 21.62
C LEU A 458 5.60 -17.79 20.93
N ARG A 459 6.87 -17.76 21.38
CA ARG A 459 7.91 -18.64 20.85
C ARG A 459 7.60 -20.10 21.14
N LEU A 460 7.19 -20.43 22.36
CA LEU A 460 6.82 -21.78 22.76
C LEU A 460 5.66 -22.32 21.92
N SER A 461 4.68 -21.49 21.58
CA SER A 461 3.54 -21.87 20.72
C SER A 461 3.98 -22.29 19.31
N VAL A 462 5.04 -21.70 18.76
CA VAL A 462 5.61 -22.11 17.46
C VAL A 462 6.51 -23.34 17.61
N LEU A 463 7.20 -23.51 18.73
CA LEU A 463 8.06 -24.67 18.94
C LEU A 463 7.27 -25.94 19.27
N GLU A 464 6.31 -25.85 20.17
CA GLU A 464 5.63 -27.02 20.76
C GLU A 464 4.10 -27.02 20.57
N GLY A 465 3.50 -25.86 20.21
CA GLY A 465 2.06 -25.68 20.12
C GLY A 465 1.48 -25.79 18.72
N THR A 466 0.35 -25.12 18.52
CA THR A 466 -0.43 -25.12 17.27
C THR A 466 0.20 -24.27 16.14
N GLY A 467 1.24 -23.49 16.45
CA GLY A 467 1.88 -22.56 15.51
C GLY A 467 3.07 -23.12 14.73
N LYS A 468 3.40 -24.41 14.82
CA LYS A 468 4.61 -25.04 14.23
C LYS A 468 4.82 -24.73 12.76
N ALA A 469 3.74 -24.70 11.96
CA ALA A 469 3.81 -24.44 10.53
C ALA A 469 4.24 -22.99 10.15
N ALA A 470 4.27 -22.07 11.13
CA ALA A 470 4.78 -20.72 10.93
C ALA A 470 6.30 -20.60 11.16
N ALA A 471 6.99 -21.67 11.51
CA ALA A 471 8.44 -21.65 11.71
C ALA A 471 9.18 -21.20 10.45
N ALA A 472 10.03 -20.20 10.59
CA ALA A 472 10.91 -19.72 9.54
C ALA A 472 12.34 -19.78 10.09
N GLN A 473 13.12 -20.75 9.60
CA GLN A 473 14.48 -20.99 10.06
C GLN A 473 15.32 -19.71 10.00
N GLY A 474 16.04 -19.43 11.08
CA GLY A 474 16.87 -18.23 11.22
C GLY A 474 16.14 -16.97 11.68
N TYR A 475 14.81 -16.95 11.75
CA TYR A 475 14.07 -15.70 12.08
C TYR A 475 13.32 -15.73 13.41
N LEU A 476 13.49 -16.80 14.21
CA LEU A 476 12.97 -16.89 15.58
C LEU A 476 11.50 -16.45 15.68
N VAL A 477 10.64 -17.05 14.87
CA VAL A 477 9.21 -16.72 14.84
C VAL A 477 8.52 -17.17 16.13
N GLY A 478 7.74 -16.31 16.74
CA GLY A 478 6.72 -16.61 17.73
C GLY A 478 5.33 -16.31 17.17
N GLY A 479 4.29 -16.95 17.70
CA GLY A 479 2.96 -16.66 17.16
C GLY A 479 1.83 -17.47 17.78
N LYS A 480 0.60 -17.21 17.29
CA LYS A 480 -0.61 -17.87 17.79
C LYS A 480 -1.64 -18.04 16.68
N THR A 481 -2.24 -19.21 16.63
CA THR A 481 -3.37 -19.54 15.77
C THR A 481 -4.67 -18.94 16.28
N GLY A 482 -5.54 -18.55 15.36
CA GLY A 482 -6.94 -18.27 15.58
C GLY A 482 -7.81 -19.12 14.66
N SER A 483 -8.90 -19.63 15.19
CA SER A 483 -9.97 -20.26 14.42
C SER A 483 -11.28 -19.90 15.11
N ALA A 484 -12.19 -19.30 14.39
CA ALA A 484 -13.51 -18.93 14.89
C ALA A 484 -14.57 -19.35 13.87
N GLU A 485 -15.65 -19.90 14.37
CA GLU A 485 -16.84 -20.21 13.59
C GLU A 485 -17.56 -18.90 13.24
N LYS A 486 -18.04 -18.77 12.01
CA LYS A 486 -18.87 -17.62 11.61
C LYS A 486 -20.30 -17.80 12.08
N ARG A 487 -20.94 -16.68 12.35
CA ARG A 487 -22.35 -16.68 12.69
C ARG A 487 -23.18 -16.80 11.41
N GLY A 488 -23.91 -17.89 11.29
CA GLY A 488 -24.95 -18.11 10.27
C GLY A 488 -26.33 -17.63 10.73
N SER A 489 -27.40 -18.02 10.00
CA SER A 489 -28.79 -17.70 10.33
C SER A 489 -29.24 -18.30 11.67
N ASP A 490 -28.80 -19.51 11.98
CA ASP A 490 -29.27 -20.30 13.12
C ASP A 490 -28.23 -20.43 14.26
N GLY A 491 -27.21 -19.58 14.25
CA GLY A 491 -26.14 -19.59 15.25
C GLY A 491 -24.74 -19.68 14.60
N TYR A 492 -23.79 -20.27 15.33
CA TYR A 492 -22.44 -20.50 14.78
C TYR A 492 -22.43 -21.70 13.85
N ASP A 493 -21.86 -21.49 12.65
CA ASP A 493 -21.71 -22.52 11.63
C ASP A 493 -20.28 -23.09 11.70
N LYS A 494 -20.18 -24.39 11.99
CA LYS A 494 -18.88 -25.07 12.14
C LYS A 494 -18.12 -25.25 10.83
N ASP A 495 -18.81 -25.16 9.71
CA ASP A 495 -18.21 -25.31 8.38
C ASP A 495 -17.70 -23.97 7.83
N LEU A 496 -18.16 -22.86 8.39
CA LEU A 496 -17.75 -21.51 7.99
C LEU A 496 -16.76 -20.93 9.00
N LEU A 497 -15.49 -21.04 8.72
CA LEU A 497 -14.42 -20.62 9.62
C LEU A 497 -13.77 -19.30 9.19
N ILE A 498 -13.39 -18.48 10.16
CA ILE A 498 -12.33 -17.49 10.04
C ILE A 498 -11.05 -18.13 10.58
N SER A 499 -10.10 -18.41 9.72
CA SER A 499 -8.85 -19.04 10.09
C SER A 499 -7.69 -18.06 10.00
N SER A 500 -7.00 -17.81 11.12
CA SER A 500 -5.99 -16.75 11.21
C SER A 500 -4.72 -17.23 11.93
N PHE A 501 -3.65 -16.48 11.71
CA PHE A 501 -2.39 -16.62 12.45
C PHE A 501 -1.73 -15.26 12.63
N VAL A 502 -1.23 -15.02 13.84
CA VAL A 502 -0.36 -13.87 14.12
C VAL A 502 1.05 -14.38 14.38
N GLY A 503 1.99 -13.96 13.57
CA GLY A 503 3.40 -14.24 13.73
C GLY A 503 4.19 -12.98 14.08
N VAL A 504 5.19 -13.11 14.92
CA VAL A 504 6.09 -12.03 15.33
C VAL A 504 7.53 -12.45 15.13
N PHE A 505 8.37 -11.57 14.63
CA PHE A 505 9.79 -11.85 14.40
C PHE A 505 10.66 -10.58 14.44
N PRO A 506 11.98 -10.73 14.75
CA PRO A 506 12.59 -11.83 15.50
C PRO A 506 12.21 -11.73 16.99
N MET A 507 11.97 -12.88 17.67
CA MET A 507 11.48 -12.87 19.06
C MET A 507 12.50 -12.38 20.09
N THR A 508 13.78 -12.34 19.77
CA THR A 508 14.82 -11.76 20.63
C THR A 508 14.66 -10.25 20.79
N ARG A 509 14.35 -9.58 19.70
CA ARG A 509 14.07 -8.15 19.63
C ARG A 509 12.94 -7.91 18.61
N PRO A 510 11.69 -8.07 19.00
CA PRO A 510 10.57 -8.00 18.07
C PRO A 510 10.58 -6.70 17.27
N ARG A 511 10.49 -6.85 15.95
CA ARG A 511 10.48 -5.74 15.03
C ARG A 511 9.21 -5.71 14.21
N TYR A 512 8.73 -6.88 13.78
CA TYR A 512 7.58 -6.97 12.90
C TYR A 512 6.56 -7.98 13.41
N VAL A 513 5.29 -7.62 13.28
CA VAL A 513 4.17 -8.53 13.40
C VAL A 513 3.57 -8.78 12.02
N VAL A 514 3.27 -10.03 11.71
CA VAL A 514 2.63 -10.49 10.48
C VAL A 514 1.34 -11.19 10.82
N PHE A 515 0.25 -10.64 10.35
CA PHE A 515 -1.08 -11.25 10.47
C PHE A 515 -1.51 -11.80 9.11
N ALA A 516 -2.10 -12.99 9.09
CA ALA A 516 -2.80 -13.53 7.93
C ALA A 516 -4.09 -14.22 8.35
N MET A 517 -5.15 -14.05 7.55
CA MET A 517 -6.41 -14.76 7.71
C MET A 517 -6.98 -15.20 6.37
N LEU A 518 -7.69 -16.33 6.40
CA LEU A 518 -8.58 -16.78 5.33
C LEU A 518 -10.01 -16.80 5.84
N ASP A 519 -10.91 -16.37 4.99
CA ASP A 519 -12.35 -16.30 5.20
C ASP A 519 -13.01 -17.51 4.52
N GLU A 520 -13.60 -18.40 5.30
CA GLU A 520 -14.23 -19.66 4.84
C GLU A 520 -13.28 -20.58 4.06
N PRO A 521 -12.08 -20.89 4.56
CA PRO A 521 -11.21 -21.83 3.88
C PRO A 521 -11.75 -23.25 3.98
N VAL A 522 -11.51 -24.03 2.91
CA VAL A 522 -11.82 -25.46 2.86
C VAL A 522 -10.52 -26.25 3.06
N GLY A 523 -10.56 -27.29 3.91
CA GLY A 523 -9.46 -28.21 4.10
C GLY A 523 -9.17 -29.03 2.84
N THR A 524 -7.89 -29.35 2.61
CA THR A 524 -7.41 -30.16 1.50
C THR A 524 -6.82 -31.48 2.01
N ALA A 525 -6.51 -32.41 1.12
CA ALA A 525 -5.82 -33.65 1.50
C ALA A 525 -4.48 -33.38 2.20
N GLU A 526 -3.74 -32.34 1.78
CA GLU A 526 -2.48 -31.92 2.38
C GLU A 526 -2.66 -31.43 3.81
N THR A 527 -3.78 -30.79 4.12
CA THR A 527 -4.14 -30.35 5.47
C THR A 527 -4.94 -31.39 6.25
N LYS A 528 -5.01 -32.65 5.74
CA LYS A 528 -5.83 -33.71 6.32
C LYS A 528 -7.29 -33.26 6.52
N PHE A 529 -7.79 -32.48 5.58
CA PHE A 529 -9.11 -31.84 5.59
C PHE A 529 -9.37 -30.86 6.74
N TYR A 530 -8.34 -30.45 7.49
CA TYR A 530 -8.46 -29.39 8.46
C TYR A 530 -8.31 -28.00 7.80
N ALA A 531 -9.21 -27.08 8.18
CA ALA A 531 -9.22 -25.69 7.70
C ALA A 531 -8.87 -24.68 8.80
N THR A 532 -8.37 -25.13 9.95
CA THR A 532 -8.05 -24.25 11.09
C THR A 532 -6.76 -23.44 10.87
N GLY A 533 -6.60 -22.35 11.63
CA GLY A 533 -5.50 -21.39 11.46
C GLY A 533 -4.09 -22.00 11.49
N GLY A 534 -3.88 -23.11 12.22
CA GLY A 534 -2.60 -23.83 12.26
C GLY A 534 -2.25 -24.54 10.95
N TRP A 535 -3.27 -24.96 10.20
CA TRP A 535 -3.12 -25.68 8.95
C TRP A 535 -3.08 -24.76 7.73
N VAL A 536 -3.89 -23.68 7.72
CA VAL A 536 -4.05 -22.84 6.53
C VAL A 536 -3.41 -21.47 6.64
N ALA A 537 -3.44 -20.81 7.82
CA ALA A 537 -2.91 -19.45 7.98
C ALA A 537 -1.45 -19.41 8.48
N ALA A 538 -1.04 -20.31 9.37
CA ALA A 538 0.33 -20.37 9.87
C ALA A 538 1.39 -20.60 8.77
N PRO A 539 1.17 -21.51 7.78
CA PRO A 539 2.09 -21.67 6.65
C PRO A 539 2.28 -20.39 5.82
N ILE A 540 1.21 -19.59 5.62
CA ILE A 540 1.27 -18.31 4.91
C ILE A 540 2.26 -17.38 5.62
N VAL A 541 2.09 -17.22 6.94
CA VAL A 541 2.95 -16.33 7.73
C VAL A 541 4.41 -16.80 7.72
N GLY A 542 4.67 -18.10 7.87
CA GLY A 542 6.02 -18.66 7.76
C GLY A 542 6.67 -18.40 6.40
N LYS A 543 5.91 -18.60 5.29
CA LYS A 543 6.34 -18.31 3.92
C LYS A 543 6.65 -16.81 3.73
N VAL A 544 5.73 -15.95 4.19
CA VAL A 544 5.88 -14.49 4.10
C VAL A 544 7.11 -14.03 4.87
N ILE A 545 7.30 -14.46 6.13
CA ILE A 545 8.45 -14.07 6.95
C ILE A 545 9.77 -14.42 6.26
N LYS A 546 9.91 -15.64 5.73
CA LYS A 546 11.11 -16.06 4.98
C LYS A 546 11.43 -15.12 3.81
N GLN A 547 10.40 -14.62 3.12
CA GLN A 547 10.57 -13.77 1.94
C GLN A 547 10.79 -12.30 2.27
N ILE A 548 10.16 -11.79 3.34
CA ILE A 548 10.23 -10.36 3.67
C ILE A 548 11.38 -10.00 4.63
N ALA A 549 11.85 -10.94 5.43
CA ALA A 549 12.91 -10.68 6.41
C ALA A 549 14.20 -10.11 5.78
N PRO A 550 14.71 -10.64 4.65
CA PRO A 550 15.85 -10.04 3.96
C PRO A 550 15.52 -8.64 3.39
N ILE A 551 14.30 -8.44 2.88
CA ILE A 551 13.83 -7.14 2.34
C ILE A 551 13.83 -6.07 3.45
N LEU A 552 13.48 -6.48 4.66
CA LEU A 552 13.38 -5.63 5.85
C LEU A 552 14.68 -5.55 6.66
N ASN A 553 15.78 -6.09 6.11
CA ASN A 553 17.10 -6.13 6.74
C ASN A 553 17.10 -6.81 8.13
N VAL A 554 16.29 -7.87 8.29
CA VAL A 554 16.34 -8.71 9.48
C VAL A 554 17.39 -9.79 9.26
N VAL A 555 18.45 -9.74 10.08
CA VAL A 555 19.56 -10.69 9.99
C VAL A 555 19.12 -12.05 10.56
N PRO A 556 19.40 -13.16 9.86
CA PRO A 556 19.18 -14.50 10.41
C PRO A 556 20.01 -14.75 11.67
N ILE A 557 19.42 -15.45 12.62
CA ILE A 557 20.01 -15.75 13.93
C ILE A 557 20.02 -17.27 14.13
N ASP A 558 21.11 -17.82 14.64
CA ASP A 558 21.16 -19.22 15.04
C ASP A 558 20.32 -19.43 16.32
N GLU A 559 19.26 -20.19 16.18
CA GLU A 559 18.30 -20.52 17.26
C GLU A 559 18.96 -21.34 18.39
N ASN A 560 20.07 -22.03 18.11
CA ASN A 560 20.74 -22.89 19.04
C ASN A 560 21.74 -22.16 19.94
N THR A 561 21.99 -20.88 19.68
CA THR A 561 22.88 -20.05 20.52
C THR A 561 22.43 -20.09 21.99
N PRO A 562 23.29 -20.45 22.94
CA PRO A 562 22.91 -20.64 24.36
C PRO A 562 22.22 -19.42 24.99
N SER A 563 22.67 -18.21 24.68
CA SER A 563 22.08 -16.96 25.18
C SER A 563 20.63 -16.77 24.67
N ILE A 564 20.37 -17.10 23.41
CA ILE A 564 19.03 -17.01 22.79
C ILE A 564 18.10 -18.04 23.40
N ARG A 565 18.55 -19.28 23.52
CA ARG A 565 17.81 -20.36 24.20
C ARG A 565 17.44 -19.94 25.63
N LYS A 566 18.41 -19.43 26.41
CA LYS A 566 18.18 -18.94 27.77
C LYS A 566 17.12 -17.81 27.81
N ALA A 567 17.18 -16.88 26.89
CA ALA A 567 16.25 -15.72 26.84
C ALA A 567 14.81 -16.12 26.49
N LEU A 568 14.60 -17.10 25.59
CA LEU A 568 13.29 -17.44 25.04
C LEU A 568 12.68 -18.74 25.60
N THR A 569 13.42 -19.55 26.34
CA THR A 569 12.93 -20.79 26.92
C THR A 569 12.16 -20.52 28.22
N ILE A 570 11.03 -21.18 28.39
CA ILE A 570 10.31 -21.25 29.65
C ILE A 570 10.79 -22.52 30.39
N ARG A 571 11.55 -22.32 31.48
CA ARG A 571 12.03 -23.46 32.31
C ARG A 571 10.87 -23.95 33.18
N SER A 572 10.71 -25.28 33.24
CA SER A 572 9.80 -25.97 34.18
C SER A 572 8.35 -25.49 34.10
N TYR A 573 7.78 -25.45 32.89
CA TYR A 573 6.34 -25.13 32.74
C TYR A 573 5.43 -26.35 32.99
N LYS A 574 5.98 -27.56 33.05
CA LYS A 574 5.24 -28.74 33.48
C LYS A 574 5.00 -28.64 34.98
N PRO A 575 3.78 -28.78 35.46
CA PRO A 575 3.46 -28.60 36.87
C PRO A 575 4.15 -29.64 37.73
N THR A 576 4.75 -29.20 38.85
CA THR A 576 5.10 -30.09 39.94
C THR A 576 3.85 -30.62 40.61
N PRO A 577 3.87 -31.80 41.24
CA PRO A 577 2.74 -32.35 41.98
C PRO A 577 2.14 -31.37 43.00
N GLU A 578 2.98 -30.58 43.67
CA GLU A 578 2.58 -29.58 44.67
C GLU A 578 1.83 -28.36 44.07
N ALA A 579 2.22 -27.91 42.89
CA ALA A 579 1.53 -26.83 42.21
C ALA A 579 0.13 -27.22 41.70
N ARG A 580 -0.13 -28.53 41.51
CA ARG A 580 -1.44 -29.07 41.20
C ARG A 580 -2.40 -28.92 42.36
N THR A 581 -1.93 -29.08 43.60
CA THR A 581 -2.74 -29.04 44.82
C THR A 581 -3.14 -27.62 45.23
N LEU A 582 -2.24 -26.64 45.08
CA LEU A 582 -2.51 -25.25 45.45
C LEU A 582 -3.55 -24.55 44.55
N ALA A 583 -3.66 -24.97 43.29
CA ALA A 583 -4.65 -24.41 42.35
C ALA A 583 -6.10 -24.92 42.67
N SER A 584 -6.24 -26.12 43.26
CA SER A 584 -7.53 -26.66 43.65
C SER A 584 -8.12 -25.98 44.90
N PHE A 585 -7.29 -25.41 45.79
CA PHE A 585 -7.75 -24.71 47.01
C PHE A 585 -8.26 -23.27 46.79
N ARG A 586 -8.00 -22.64 45.64
CA ARG A 586 -8.53 -21.30 45.31
C ARG A 586 -9.80 -21.32 44.45
N ALA A 587 -10.35 -22.49 44.17
CA ALA A 587 -11.54 -22.68 43.32
C ALA A 587 -12.85 -22.90 44.16
N HIS A 588 -12.82 -22.66 45.47
CA HIS A 588 -13.99 -22.67 46.34
C HIS A 588 -14.38 -21.28 46.82
#